data_d4e363af0d6dea9d04a76e640bad9699
#
_entry.id   d4e363af0d6dea9d04a76e640bad9699
#
_cell.length_a   1.000
_cell.length_b   1.000
_cell.length_c   1.000
_cell.angle_alpha   90.00
_cell.angle_beta   90.00
_cell.angle_gamma   90.00
#
_symmetry.space_group_name_H-M   'P 1'
#
loop_
_entity.id
_entity.type
_entity.pdbx_description
1 polymer ?
#
loop_
_entity_poly.entity_id
_entity_poly.type
_entity_poly.pdbx_seq_one_letter_code
_entity_poly.pdbx_strand_id
1 'polypeptide(L)'
;MSKQIVLYFSCTGHTAAVAQKISRVTGAQLVPLEPQQPYTPDDLDWHNPTSRVSLESADDTVRPAIQLPNQRLLEQADTVYLGAPIWWSQVPHVVNTLLETNLLRGKAVWQFCTSSTTPVAVANDRLRCAYPSINWQPGRRFTHTINGQEVESWLKQGQR
;
A
#
# COMPACT_ATOMS: atom_id res chain seq x y z
N MET A 1 21.49 0.91 -12.42
CA MET A 1 20.91 -0.04 -11.47
C MET A 1 19.49 0.40 -11.12
N SER A 2 18.55 -0.54 -11.12
CA SER A 2 17.20 -0.24 -10.71
C SER A 2 17.14 0.01 -9.20
N LYS A 3 16.37 1.00 -8.79
CA LYS A 3 16.13 1.29 -7.38
C LYS A 3 14.74 0.86 -7.00
N GLN A 4 14.63 0.20 -5.85
CA GLN A 4 13.38 -0.35 -5.35
C GLN A 4 13.09 0.20 -3.97
N ILE A 5 11.82 0.52 -3.71
CA ILE A 5 11.36 0.94 -2.39
C ILE A 5 10.13 0.13 -2.00
N VAL A 6 9.95 -0.04 -0.69
CA VAL A 6 8.70 -0.55 -0.11
C VAL A 6 8.01 0.62 0.55
N LEU A 7 6.93 1.07 -0.07
CA LEU A 7 6.14 2.21 0.40
C LEU A 7 4.88 1.64 1.05
N TYR A 8 4.71 1.87 2.35
CA TYR A 8 3.67 1.18 3.11
C TYR A 8 3.00 2.08 4.12
N PHE A 9 1.71 1.82 4.32
CA PHE A 9 0.90 2.44 5.37
C PHE A 9 0.48 1.35 6.36
N SER A 10 0.75 1.59 7.67
CA SER A 10 0.45 0.61 8.71
C SER A 10 0.00 1.32 9.98
N CYS A 11 -1.11 0.85 10.56
CA CYS A 11 -1.63 1.39 11.82
C CYS A 11 -1.37 0.46 13.00
N THR A 12 -1.47 -0.86 12.77
CA THR A 12 -1.36 -1.86 13.84
C THR A 12 -0.06 -2.66 13.80
N GLY A 13 0.80 -2.37 12.83
CA GLY A 13 2.09 -3.03 12.69
C GLY A 13 2.09 -4.24 11.76
N HIS A 14 0.94 -4.74 11.34
CA HIS A 14 0.86 -5.93 10.47
C HIS A 14 1.44 -5.65 9.09
N THR A 15 1.03 -4.56 8.46
CA THR A 15 1.57 -4.17 7.15
C THR A 15 3.05 -3.84 7.25
N ALA A 16 3.48 -3.18 8.33
CA ALA A 16 4.89 -2.89 8.55
C ALA A 16 5.73 -4.15 8.64
N ALA A 17 5.25 -5.20 9.31
CA ALA A 17 5.95 -6.47 9.43
C ALA A 17 6.13 -7.14 8.07
N VAL A 18 5.09 -7.13 7.24
CA VAL A 18 5.15 -7.66 5.87
C VAL A 18 6.11 -6.84 5.02
N ALA A 19 6.05 -5.51 5.12
CA ALA A 19 6.94 -4.61 4.40
C ALA A 19 8.41 -4.89 4.73
N GLN A 20 8.73 -5.13 6.01
CA GLN A 20 10.08 -5.47 6.43
C GLN A 20 10.57 -6.76 5.79
N LYS A 21 9.72 -7.77 5.71
CA LYS A 21 10.07 -9.04 5.07
C LYS A 21 10.33 -8.86 3.57
N ILE A 22 9.50 -8.09 2.89
CA ILE A 22 9.69 -7.79 1.47
C ILE A 22 11.02 -7.06 1.28
N SER A 23 11.32 -6.08 2.13
CA SER A 23 12.59 -5.35 2.10
C SER A 23 13.80 -6.27 2.24
N ARG A 24 13.73 -7.25 3.16
CA ARG A 24 14.82 -8.20 3.36
C ARG A 24 15.07 -9.09 2.14
N VAL A 25 13.99 -9.51 1.47
CA VAL A 25 14.10 -10.40 0.30
C VAL A 25 14.58 -9.64 -0.93
N THR A 26 14.09 -8.41 -1.13
CA THR A 26 14.34 -7.63 -2.35
C THR A 26 15.52 -6.67 -2.26
N GLY A 27 15.93 -6.31 -1.04
CA GLY A 27 16.89 -5.23 -0.83
C GLY A 27 16.28 -3.83 -0.98
N ALA A 28 14.97 -3.74 -1.16
CA ALA A 28 14.28 -2.46 -1.32
C ALA A 28 14.30 -1.65 -0.03
N GLN A 29 14.43 -0.33 -0.15
CA GLN A 29 14.42 0.57 1.00
C GLN A 29 13.00 0.75 1.54
N LEU A 30 12.85 0.67 2.86
CA LEU A 30 11.57 0.92 3.52
C LEU A 30 11.25 2.41 3.56
N VAL A 31 10.05 2.76 3.13
CA VAL A 31 9.56 4.15 3.14
C VAL A 31 8.15 4.14 3.72
N PRO A 32 7.95 4.56 4.97
CA PRO A 32 6.61 4.61 5.53
C PRO A 32 5.79 5.74 4.91
N LEU A 33 4.52 5.46 4.62
CA LEU A 33 3.54 6.47 4.23
C LEU A 33 2.82 6.92 5.50
N GLU A 34 2.95 8.19 5.86
CA GLU A 34 2.40 8.70 7.10
C GLU A 34 1.35 9.77 6.83
N PRO A 35 0.15 9.67 7.43
CA PRO A 35 -0.81 10.75 7.38
C PRO A 35 -0.31 11.93 8.21
N GLN A 36 -0.71 13.14 7.84
CA GLN A 36 -0.38 14.32 8.65
C GLN A 36 -0.99 14.24 10.04
N GLN A 37 -2.19 13.64 10.14
CA GLN A 37 -2.84 13.36 11.42
C GLN A 37 -2.83 11.85 11.64
N PRO A 38 -1.99 11.34 12.57
CA PRO A 38 -1.96 9.91 12.84
C PRO A 38 -3.32 9.38 13.32
N TYR A 39 -3.59 8.12 12.98
CA TYR A 39 -4.82 7.47 13.41
C TYR A 39 -4.68 7.02 14.86
N THR A 40 -5.64 7.42 15.71
CA THR A 40 -5.73 6.96 17.09
C THR A 40 -6.51 5.65 17.15
N PRO A 41 -6.47 4.92 18.29
CA PRO A 41 -7.31 3.73 18.44
C PRO A 41 -8.80 4.01 18.22
N ASP A 42 -9.30 5.17 18.67
CA ASP A 42 -10.70 5.55 18.42
C ASP A 42 -10.96 5.79 16.94
N ASP A 43 -10.01 6.39 16.24
CA ASP A 43 -10.10 6.60 14.78
C ASP A 43 -10.23 5.29 14.02
N LEU A 44 -9.63 4.21 14.53
CA LEU A 44 -9.60 2.90 13.90
C LEU A 44 -10.78 2.01 14.27
N ASP A 45 -11.70 2.48 15.10
CA ASP A 45 -12.85 1.69 15.53
C ASP A 45 -13.88 1.54 14.43
N TRP A 46 -13.71 0.51 13.62
CA TRP A 46 -14.58 0.23 12.47
C TRP A 46 -16.00 -0.20 12.87
N HIS A 47 -16.23 -0.54 14.16
CA HIS A 47 -17.56 -0.84 14.67
C HIS A 47 -18.37 0.44 14.89
N ASN A 48 -17.69 1.58 15.05
CA ASN A 48 -18.36 2.88 15.26
C ASN A 48 -18.58 3.55 13.90
N PRO A 49 -19.84 3.74 13.46
CA PRO A 49 -20.12 4.32 12.15
C PRO A 49 -19.69 5.78 11.99
N THR A 50 -19.38 6.47 13.09
CA THR A 50 -18.89 7.85 13.05
C THR A 50 -17.40 7.98 13.33
N SER A 51 -16.67 6.84 13.44
CA SER A 51 -15.21 6.90 13.58
C SER A 51 -14.58 7.42 12.30
N ARG A 52 -13.33 7.89 12.40
CA ARG A 52 -12.59 8.42 11.25
C ARG A 52 -12.52 7.43 10.09
N VAL A 53 -12.13 6.17 10.37
CA VAL A 53 -12.01 5.17 9.29
C VAL A 53 -13.35 4.87 8.65
N SER A 54 -14.44 4.83 9.44
CA SER A 54 -15.79 4.60 8.91
C SER A 54 -16.24 5.72 8.00
N LEU A 55 -16.02 6.97 8.40
CA LEU A 55 -16.41 8.13 7.60
C LEU A 55 -15.56 8.24 6.33
N GLU A 56 -14.25 8.02 6.43
CA GLU A 56 -13.37 8.06 5.26
C GLU A 56 -13.72 6.98 4.27
N SER A 57 -13.97 5.76 4.73
CA SER A 57 -14.27 4.64 3.84
C SER A 57 -15.63 4.76 3.16
N ALA A 58 -16.58 5.43 3.80
CA ALA A 58 -17.92 5.63 3.26
C ALA A 58 -17.99 6.72 2.19
N ASP A 59 -17.00 7.60 2.09
CA ASP A 59 -16.97 8.71 1.15
C ASP A 59 -15.75 8.59 0.24
N ASP A 60 -15.97 8.18 -1.01
CA ASP A 60 -14.91 7.94 -1.98
C ASP A 60 -14.12 9.20 -2.35
N THR A 61 -14.61 10.38 -2.00
CA THR A 61 -13.95 11.66 -2.33
C THR A 61 -12.97 12.13 -1.25
N VAL A 62 -13.00 11.51 -0.06
CA VAL A 62 -12.13 11.92 1.03
C VAL A 62 -10.67 11.58 0.72
N ARG A 63 -9.79 12.57 0.89
CA ARG A 63 -8.34 12.42 0.67
C ARG A 63 -7.59 12.96 1.89
N PRO A 64 -7.34 12.12 2.90
CA PRO A 64 -6.58 12.58 4.08
C PRO A 64 -5.20 13.10 3.66
N ALA A 65 -4.78 14.21 4.25
CA ALA A 65 -3.47 14.78 3.96
C ALA A 65 -2.37 13.84 4.49
N ILE A 66 -1.29 13.74 3.73
CA ILE A 66 -0.13 12.89 4.06
C ILE A 66 1.12 13.75 4.21
N GLN A 67 2.09 13.23 4.96
CA GLN A 67 3.44 13.74 4.93
C GLN A 67 4.11 13.18 3.67
N LEU A 68 4.54 14.05 2.77
CA LEU A 68 5.16 13.58 1.53
C LEU A 68 6.44 12.82 1.85
N PRO A 69 6.58 11.57 1.37
CA PRO A 69 7.84 10.86 1.49
C PRO A 69 8.96 11.60 0.76
N ASN A 70 10.22 11.22 1.02
CA ASN A 70 11.36 11.84 0.35
C ASN A 70 11.18 11.76 -1.17
N GLN A 71 10.96 12.92 -1.80
CA GLN A 71 10.67 12.99 -3.24
C GLN A 71 11.81 12.41 -4.08
N ARG A 72 13.06 12.62 -3.65
CA ARG A 72 14.23 12.09 -4.37
C ARG A 72 14.19 10.56 -4.42
N LEU A 73 13.83 9.91 -3.31
CA LEU A 73 13.70 8.46 -3.29
C LEU A 73 12.59 7.99 -4.25
N LEU A 74 11.47 8.70 -4.26
CA LEU A 74 10.37 8.36 -5.16
C LEU A 74 10.74 8.57 -6.62
N GLU A 75 11.41 9.67 -6.94
CA GLU A 75 11.82 9.95 -8.31
C GLU A 75 12.84 8.94 -8.83
N GLN A 76 13.75 8.48 -7.98
CA GLN A 76 14.80 7.55 -8.38
C GLN A 76 14.32 6.09 -8.41
N ALA A 77 13.20 5.77 -7.78
CA ALA A 77 12.71 4.40 -7.73
C ALA A 77 12.08 4.00 -9.07
N ASP A 78 12.47 2.84 -9.57
CA ASP A 78 11.86 2.23 -10.75
C ASP A 78 10.72 1.30 -10.36
N THR A 79 10.85 0.67 -9.20
CA THR A 79 9.92 -0.33 -8.68
C THR A 79 9.48 0.06 -7.29
N VAL A 80 8.17 0.00 -7.07
CA VAL A 80 7.55 0.33 -5.78
C VAL A 80 6.70 -0.84 -5.34
N TYR A 81 6.99 -1.37 -4.15
CA TYR A 81 6.11 -2.32 -3.48
C TYR A 81 5.20 -1.51 -2.57
N LEU A 82 3.95 -1.37 -2.95
CA LEU A 82 2.99 -0.49 -2.27
C LEU A 82 2.07 -1.33 -1.39
N GLY A 83 2.15 -1.12 -0.10
CA GLY A 83 1.42 -1.93 0.87
C GLY A 83 0.52 -1.14 1.80
N ALA A 84 -0.63 -1.74 2.13
CA ALA A 84 -1.61 -1.19 3.06
C ALA A 84 -2.56 -2.28 3.52
N PRO A 85 -3.22 -2.09 4.66
CA PRO A 85 -4.34 -2.98 5.03
C PRO A 85 -5.51 -2.76 4.07
N ILE A 86 -6.45 -3.70 4.08
CA ILE A 86 -7.70 -3.56 3.32
C ILE A 86 -8.82 -3.20 4.30
N TRP A 87 -9.47 -2.08 4.04
CA TRP A 87 -10.61 -1.59 4.82
C TRP A 87 -11.83 -1.56 3.90
N TRP A 88 -12.88 -2.34 4.22
CA TRP A 88 -14.10 -2.43 3.41
C TRP A 88 -13.78 -2.67 1.92
N SER A 89 -12.94 -3.67 1.66
CA SER A 89 -12.56 -4.13 0.30
C SER A 89 -11.82 -3.08 -0.53
N GLN A 90 -11.24 -2.06 0.12
CA GLN A 90 -10.44 -1.05 -0.57
C GLN A 90 -9.23 -0.65 0.28
N VAL A 91 -8.25 0.02 -0.35
CA VAL A 91 -7.13 0.59 0.38
C VAL A 91 -7.60 1.80 1.21
N PRO A 92 -6.91 2.12 2.32
CA PRO A 92 -7.16 3.38 3.02
C PRO A 92 -6.94 4.58 2.09
N HIS A 93 -7.75 5.62 2.25
CA HIS A 93 -7.72 6.77 1.33
C HIS A 93 -6.41 7.57 1.37
N VAL A 94 -5.57 7.40 2.39
CA VAL A 94 -4.21 7.96 2.40
C VAL A 94 -3.40 7.43 1.21
N VAL A 95 -3.66 6.19 0.78
CA VAL A 95 -3.00 5.60 -0.40
C VAL A 95 -3.46 6.34 -1.66
N ASN A 96 -4.76 6.63 -1.76
CA ASN A 96 -5.29 7.40 -2.89
C ASN A 96 -4.67 8.81 -2.93
N THR A 97 -4.50 9.44 -1.77
CA THR A 97 -3.83 10.74 -1.68
C THR A 97 -2.43 10.67 -2.27
N LEU A 98 -1.66 9.64 -1.93
CA LEU A 98 -0.33 9.42 -2.47
C LEU A 98 -0.37 9.24 -4.00
N LEU A 99 -1.25 8.38 -4.49
CA LEU A 99 -1.32 8.06 -5.91
C LEU A 99 -1.70 9.29 -6.75
N GLU A 100 -2.49 10.19 -6.19
CA GLU A 100 -2.93 11.41 -6.88
C GLU A 100 -1.87 12.50 -6.93
N THR A 101 -0.71 12.30 -6.27
CA THR A 101 0.44 13.18 -6.41
C THR A 101 1.16 13.01 -7.76
N ASN A 102 0.88 11.94 -8.49
CA ASN A 102 1.55 11.53 -9.73
C ASN A 102 3.02 11.14 -9.55
N LEU A 103 3.51 11.00 -8.32
CA LEU A 103 4.90 10.62 -8.05
C LEU A 103 5.21 9.18 -8.45
N LEU A 104 4.19 8.32 -8.57
CA LEU A 104 4.37 6.93 -8.99
C LEU A 104 4.05 6.68 -10.45
N ARG A 105 3.72 7.73 -11.21
CA ARG A 105 3.35 7.60 -12.61
C ARG A 105 4.48 6.94 -13.42
N GLY A 106 4.11 5.94 -14.22
CA GLY A 106 5.05 5.22 -15.09
C GLY A 106 5.93 4.21 -14.39
N LYS A 107 5.87 4.12 -13.06
CA LYS A 107 6.68 3.16 -12.30
C LYS A 107 6.00 1.80 -12.23
N ALA A 108 6.81 0.74 -12.09
CA ALA A 108 6.27 -0.59 -11.82
C ALA A 108 5.84 -0.66 -10.36
N VAL A 109 4.55 -0.83 -10.10
CA VAL A 109 4.00 -0.86 -8.75
C VAL A 109 3.38 -2.22 -8.46
N TRP A 110 3.91 -2.86 -7.43
CA TRP A 110 3.45 -4.15 -6.92
C TRP A 110 2.63 -3.89 -5.67
N GLN A 111 1.31 -3.98 -5.79
CA GLN A 111 0.46 -3.81 -4.63
C GLN A 111 0.47 -5.06 -3.77
N PHE A 112 0.70 -4.90 -2.48
CA PHE A 112 0.43 -5.96 -1.50
C PHE A 112 -0.52 -5.42 -0.45
N CYS A 113 -1.27 -6.33 0.15
CA CYS A 113 -2.17 -5.96 1.23
C CYS A 113 -2.06 -6.97 2.37
N THR A 114 -2.47 -6.53 3.53
CA THR A 114 -2.58 -7.37 4.71
C THR A 114 -4.04 -7.47 5.11
N SER A 115 -4.56 -8.68 5.13
CA SER A 115 -5.91 -8.96 5.62
C SER A 115 -5.98 -10.43 5.98
N SER A 116 -6.92 -10.79 6.84
CA SER A 116 -7.09 -12.18 7.23
C SER A 116 -7.86 -12.97 6.18
N THR A 117 -8.81 -12.36 5.47
CA THR A 117 -9.70 -13.05 4.55
C THR A 117 -9.95 -12.31 3.23
N THR A 118 -9.92 -10.96 3.22
CA THR A 118 -10.27 -10.19 2.04
C THR A 118 -9.20 -10.34 0.95
N PRO A 119 -9.55 -10.81 -0.25
CA PRO A 119 -8.58 -10.91 -1.36
C PRO A 119 -8.08 -9.55 -1.81
N VAL A 120 -6.85 -9.50 -2.34
CA VAL A 120 -6.27 -8.28 -2.90
C VAL A 120 -6.96 -7.84 -4.20
N ALA A 121 -7.59 -8.78 -4.92
CA ALA A 121 -8.07 -8.55 -6.28
C ALA A 121 -9.02 -7.35 -6.38
N VAL A 122 -9.98 -7.22 -5.47
CA VAL A 122 -10.97 -6.13 -5.53
C VAL A 122 -10.28 -4.76 -5.39
N ALA A 123 -9.41 -4.60 -4.39
CA ALA A 123 -8.69 -3.35 -4.17
C ALA A 123 -7.71 -3.07 -5.31
N ASN A 124 -7.02 -4.11 -5.80
CA ASN A 124 -6.08 -3.98 -6.91
C ASN A 124 -6.78 -3.53 -8.18
N ASP A 125 -7.93 -4.13 -8.51
CA ASP A 125 -8.70 -3.75 -9.70
C ASP A 125 -9.20 -2.31 -9.61
N ARG A 126 -9.64 -1.87 -8.44
CA ARG A 126 -10.08 -0.48 -8.24
C ARG A 126 -8.94 0.50 -8.51
N LEU A 127 -7.74 0.19 -8.05
CA LEU A 127 -6.58 1.06 -8.26
C LEU A 127 -6.14 1.07 -9.72
N ARG A 128 -6.18 -0.09 -10.39
CA ARG A 128 -5.86 -0.17 -11.82
C ARG A 128 -6.79 0.70 -12.65
N CYS A 129 -8.07 0.67 -12.34
CA CYS A 129 -9.09 1.46 -13.06
C CYS A 129 -8.94 2.95 -12.77
N ALA A 130 -8.67 3.32 -11.50
CA ALA A 130 -8.59 4.71 -11.09
C ALA A 130 -7.28 5.39 -11.52
N TYR A 131 -6.18 4.64 -11.59
CA TYR A 131 -4.85 5.18 -11.86
C TYR A 131 -4.15 4.42 -13.00
N PRO A 132 -4.66 4.52 -14.24
CA PRO A 132 -4.14 3.72 -15.36
C PRO A 132 -2.75 4.16 -15.85
N SER A 133 -2.23 5.31 -15.41
CA SER A 133 -0.90 5.78 -15.78
C SER A 133 0.23 5.07 -15.01
N ILE A 134 -0.12 4.28 -14.01
CA ILE A 134 0.83 3.48 -13.24
C ILE A 134 0.96 2.10 -13.89
N ASN A 135 2.18 1.59 -13.96
CA ASN A 135 2.43 0.26 -14.50
C ASN A 135 2.20 -0.80 -13.40
N TRP A 136 0.94 -1.17 -13.18
CA TRP A 136 0.56 -2.11 -12.14
C TRP A 136 1.05 -3.52 -12.44
N GLN A 137 1.72 -4.11 -11.46
CA GLN A 137 2.17 -5.49 -11.48
C GLN A 137 1.17 -6.38 -10.72
N PRO A 138 1.33 -7.71 -10.72
CA PRO A 138 0.42 -8.57 -9.96
C PRO A 138 0.40 -8.22 -8.47
N GLY A 139 -0.80 -8.11 -7.90
CA GLY A 139 -0.97 -7.86 -6.47
C GLY A 139 -1.02 -9.15 -5.67
N ARG A 140 -0.79 -9.06 -4.36
CA ARG A 140 -0.89 -10.22 -3.48
C ARG A 140 -1.29 -9.83 -2.06
N ARG A 141 -2.07 -10.69 -1.43
CA ARG A 141 -2.41 -10.60 -0.01
C ARG A 141 -1.40 -11.41 0.79
N PHE A 142 -0.92 -10.82 1.87
CA PHE A 142 -0.04 -11.52 2.81
C PHE A 142 -0.64 -11.51 4.21
N THR A 143 -0.30 -12.50 5.00
CA THR A 143 -0.58 -12.51 6.43
C THR A 143 0.70 -12.19 7.19
N HIS A 144 0.58 -11.97 8.50
CA HIS A 144 1.75 -11.69 9.35
C HIS A 144 2.74 -12.86 9.42
N THR A 145 2.35 -14.06 8.93
CA THR A 145 3.22 -15.24 8.89
C THR A 145 3.96 -15.39 7.57
N ILE A 146 4.01 -14.35 6.76
CA ILE A 146 4.71 -14.34 5.48
C ILE A 146 6.14 -14.89 5.60
N ASN A 147 6.57 -15.66 4.59
CA ASN A 147 7.95 -16.12 4.48
C ASN A 147 8.59 -15.66 3.16
N GLY A 148 9.91 -15.82 3.04
CA GLY A 148 10.65 -15.34 1.88
C GLY A 148 10.25 -16.01 0.58
N GLN A 149 9.85 -17.29 0.62
CA GLN A 149 9.41 -18.01 -0.57
C GLN A 149 8.13 -17.43 -1.15
N GLU A 150 7.22 -16.98 -0.29
CA GLU A 150 5.99 -16.32 -0.74
C GLU A 150 6.30 -15.04 -1.50
N VAL A 151 7.26 -14.25 -1.03
CA VAL A 151 7.69 -13.03 -1.71
C VAL A 151 8.31 -13.36 -3.05
N GLU A 152 9.23 -14.32 -3.10
CA GLU A 152 9.88 -14.73 -4.35
C GLU A 152 8.88 -15.26 -5.37
N SER A 153 7.92 -16.06 -4.93
CA SER A 153 6.86 -16.60 -5.78
C SER A 153 6.01 -15.47 -6.37
N TRP A 154 5.69 -14.47 -5.57
CA TRP A 154 4.94 -13.29 -6.02
C TRP A 154 5.69 -12.55 -7.12
N LEU A 155 6.96 -12.28 -6.91
CA LEU A 155 7.76 -11.50 -7.86
C LEU A 155 7.96 -12.23 -9.18
N LYS A 156 7.98 -13.56 -9.17
CA LYS A 156 8.08 -14.34 -10.40
C LYS A 156 6.86 -14.20 -11.31
N GLN A 157 5.71 -13.86 -10.77
CA GLN A 157 4.49 -13.68 -11.56
C GLN A 157 4.62 -12.53 -12.56
N GLY A 158 5.35 -11.47 -12.20
CA GLY A 158 5.55 -10.32 -13.07
C GLY A 158 6.63 -10.51 -14.13
N GLN A 159 7.35 -11.63 -14.10
CA GLN A 159 8.42 -11.91 -15.04
C GLN A 159 7.98 -12.74 -16.24
N ARG A 160 6.70 -13.01 -16.35
CA ARG A 160 6.12 -13.79 -17.46
C ARG A 160 5.76 -12.91 -18.64
#